data_d95f56e77768260120e006ea2d159b09
#
_entry.id   d95f56e77768260120e006ea2d159b09
#
_cell.length_a   1.000
_cell.length_b   1.000
_cell.length_c   1.000
_cell.angle_alpha   90.00
_cell.angle_beta   90.00
_cell.angle_gamma   90.00
#
_symmetry.space_group_name_H-M   'P 1'
#
loop_
_entity.id
_entity.type
_entity.pdbx_description
1 polymer ?
#
loop_
_entity_poly.entity_id
_entity_poly.type
_entity_poly.pdbx_seq_one_letter_code
_entity_poly.pdbx_strand_id
1 'polypeptide(L)'
;MQAPPPALLPLLRSRLQADLLTLVLLAPGREWSLTELAGRTGASVSSAQREMARAQDAGVVSSRRVGNTRLVTAADSPLTGPLTELLLRSFGPRQVLAEELAGQPGIEEAFLFGSWAARYSGQPGPPPVDIDVLVIGNPDRDDLDEAAQRAGSRLAREVNVTIRSPEWWSDGGDGFHAEVSRRPLIPLLTDSGQR
;
A
#
# COMPACT_ATOMS: atom_id res chain seq x y z
N MET A 1 -17.11 0.21 10.25
CA MET A 1 -16.73 -1.23 10.34
C MET A 1 -15.21 -1.27 10.24
N GLN A 2 -14.51 -1.99 11.11
CA GLN A 2 -13.05 -2.03 11.10
C GLN A 2 -12.57 -3.05 10.06
N ALA A 3 -11.58 -2.68 9.24
CA ALA A 3 -10.98 -3.61 8.29
C ALA A 3 -10.33 -4.80 9.04
N PRO A 4 -10.41 -6.03 8.52
CA PRO A 4 -9.76 -7.17 9.15
C PRO A 4 -8.24 -6.99 9.16
N PRO A 5 -7.53 -7.51 10.20
CA PRO A 5 -6.08 -7.44 10.26
C PRO A 5 -5.44 -8.19 9.09
N PRO A 6 -4.23 -7.79 8.66
CA PRO A 6 -3.50 -8.49 7.60
C PRO A 6 -3.32 -9.98 7.88
N ALA A 7 -3.65 -10.83 6.90
CA ALA A 7 -3.70 -12.29 7.07
C ALA A 7 -2.36 -12.91 7.50
N LEU A 8 -1.22 -12.34 7.07
CA LEU A 8 0.12 -12.83 7.42
C LEU A 8 0.68 -12.24 8.72
N LEU A 9 -0.03 -11.32 9.36
CA LEU A 9 0.46 -10.71 10.61
C LEU A 9 0.83 -11.74 11.71
N PRO A 10 0.08 -12.85 11.92
CA PRO A 10 0.46 -13.85 12.91
C PRO A 10 1.78 -14.58 12.60
N LEU A 11 2.24 -14.59 11.34
CA LEU A 11 3.50 -15.22 10.94
C LEU A 11 4.72 -14.30 11.06
N LEU A 12 4.50 -12.99 11.13
CA LEU A 12 5.55 -12.00 11.34
C LEU A 12 5.69 -11.67 12.82
N ARG A 13 6.90 -11.30 13.23
CA ARG A 13 7.19 -11.01 14.64
C ARG A 13 6.49 -9.79 15.18
N SER A 14 6.19 -8.83 14.30
CA SER A 14 5.52 -7.58 14.66
C SER A 14 4.96 -6.88 13.42
N ARG A 15 3.98 -5.99 13.64
CA ARG A 15 3.49 -5.08 12.61
C ARG A 15 4.63 -4.20 12.06
N LEU A 16 5.51 -3.72 12.94
CA LEU A 16 6.67 -2.91 12.55
C LEU A 16 7.56 -3.63 11.53
N GLN A 17 7.85 -4.91 11.73
CA GLN A 17 8.63 -5.70 10.78
C GLN A 17 7.95 -5.76 9.41
N ALA A 18 6.64 -6.01 9.40
CA ALA A 18 5.84 -6.06 8.17
C ALA A 18 5.88 -4.72 7.42
N ASP A 19 5.63 -3.62 8.11
CA ASP A 19 5.57 -2.28 7.52
C ASP A 19 6.94 -1.86 6.97
N LEU A 20 8.02 -2.09 7.71
CA LEU A 20 9.39 -1.78 7.27
C LEU A 20 9.78 -2.60 6.02
N LEU A 21 9.52 -3.90 6.03
CA LEU A 21 9.80 -4.76 4.87
C LEU A 21 8.95 -4.35 3.66
N THR A 22 7.69 -4.02 3.86
CA THR A 22 6.80 -3.56 2.79
C THR A 22 7.31 -2.28 2.15
N LEU A 23 7.71 -1.28 2.95
CA LEU A 23 8.29 -0.03 2.45
C LEU A 23 9.53 -0.28 1.59
N VAL A 24 10.45 -1.12 2.07
CA VAL A 24 11.72 -1.36 1.37
C VAL A 24 11.51 -2.23 0.12
N LEU A 25 10.75 -3.33 0.22
CA LEU A 25 10.65 -4.31 -0.86
C LEU A 25 9.67 -3.89 -1.96
N LEU A 26 8.64 -3.08 -1.67
CA LEU A 26 7.76 -2.53 -2.70
C LEU A 26 8.35 -1.32 -3.44
N ALA A 27 9.54 -0.87 -3.05
CA ALA A 27 10.27 0.21 -3.71
C ALA A 27 11.68 -0.24 -4.11
N PRO A 28 11.84 -1.26 -4.98
CA PRO A 28 13.13 -1.75 -5.39
C PRO A 28 13.96 -0.63 -6.02
N GLY A 29 15.24 -0.57 -5.68
CA GLY A 29 16.16 0.47 -6.14
C GLY A 29 16.09 1.78 -5.34
N ARG A 30 15.08 1.99 -4.49
CA ARG A 30 15.06 3.11 -3.56
C ARG A 30 15.96 2.82 -2.36
N GLU A 31 16.74 3.81 -1.97
CA GLU A 31 17.53 3.77 -0.76
C GLU A 31 16.82 4.53 0.36
N TRP A 32 16.76 3.94 1.52
CA TRP A 32 16.06 4.44 2.69
C TRP A 32 17.04 4.69 3.83
N SER A 33 16.99 5.84 4.47
CA SER A 33 17.65 6.01 5.74
C SER A 33 16.85 5.36 6.88
N LEU A 34 17.54 4.91 7.93
CA LEU A 34 16.87 4.35 9.12
C LEU A 34 15.96 5.38 9.81
N THR A 35 16.34 6.66 9.76
CA THR A 35 15.51 7.75 10.31
C THR A 35 14.22 7.92 9.52
N GLU A 36 14.28 7.86 8.19
CA GLU A 36 13.10 7.93 7.35
C GLU A 36 12.15 6.74 7.61
N LEU A 37 12.68 5.53 7.62
CA LEU A 37 11.89 4.33 7.91
C LEU A 37 11.23 4.38 9.28
N ALA A 38 11.95 4.83 10.29
CA ALA A 38 11.43 5.01 11.64
C ALA A 38 10.30 6.04 11.69
N GLY A 39 10.48 7.19 11.04
CA GLY A 39 9.45 8.23 10.96
C GLY A 39 8.16 7.76 10.28
N ARG A 40 8.26 7.00 9.18
CA ARG A 40 7.10 6.49 8.46
C ARG A 40 6.32 5.41 9.19
N THR A 41 6.99 4.65 10.06
CA THR A 41 6.36 3.57 10.83
C THR A 41 6.01 3.94 12.26
N GLY A 42 6.29 5.19 12.67
CA GLY A 42 6.09 5.64 14.06
C GLY A 42 7.01 4.94 15.06
N ALA A 43 8.09 4.31 14.60
CA ALA A 43 9.00 3.55 15.44
C ALA A 43 10.23 4.38 15.86
N SER A 44 10.98 3.89 16.85
CA SER A 44 12.31 4.42 17.14
C SER A 44 13.32 3.99 16.08
N VAL A 45 14.33 4.83 15.81
CA VAL A 45 15.43 4.49 14.89
C VAL A 45 16.14 3.21 15.32
N SER A 46 16.30 2.96 16.61
CA SER A 46 16.91 1.72 17.13
C SER A 46 16.07 0.48 16.85
N SER A 47 14.73 0.60 16.85
CA SER A 47 13.84 -0.49 16.47
C SER A 47 13.91 -0.78 14.98
N ALA A 48 13.84 0.26 14.13
CA ALA A 48 14.03 0.13 12.69
C ALA A 48 15.40 -0.50 12.36
N GLN A 49 16.46 -0.07 13.04
CA GLN A 49 17.80 -0.62 12.86
C GLN A 49 17.86 -2.12 13.16
N ARG A 50 17.25 -2.59 14.26
CA ARG A 50 17.23 -4.00 14.63
C ARG A 50 16.50 -4.84 13.60
N GLU A 51 15.34 -4.37 13.13
CA GLU A 51 14.57 -5.11 12.12
C GLU A 51 15.29 -5.14 10.76
N MET A 52 15.90 -4.03 10.34
CA MET A 52 16.67 -3.99 9.09
C MET A 52 17.96 -4.82 9.18
N ALA A 53 18.60 -4.92 10.34
CA ALA A 53 19.74 -5.82 10.54
C ALA A 53 19.33 -7.29 10.33
N ARG A 54 18.21 -7.73 10.93
CA ARG A 54 17.67 -9.08 10.72
C ARG A 54 17.30 -9.36 9.26
N ALA A 55 16.69 -8.38 8.59
CA ALA A 55 16.36 -8.50 7.17
C ALA A 55 17.63 -8.61 6.30
N GLN A 56 18.70 -7.95 6.69
CA GLN A 56 19.99 -8.07 6.03
C GLN A 56 20.64 -9.44 6.30
N ASP A 57 20.59 -9.95 7.53
CA ASP A 57 21.09 -11.29 7.87
C ASP A 57 20.31 -12.38 7.11
N ALA A 58 19.01 -12.14 6.84
CA ALA A 58 18.18 -13.01 6.01
C ALA A 58 18.44 -12.84 4.49
N GLY A 59 19.27 -11.89 4.07
CA GLY A 59 19.63 -11.65 2.68
C GLY A 59 18.51 -11.00 1.84
N VAL A 60 17.47 -10.41 2.45
CA VAL A 60 16.38 -9.75 1.71
C VAL A 60 16.52 -8.22 1.63
N VAL A 61 17.44 -7.67 2.42
CA VAL A 61 17.82 -6.26 2.44
C VAL A 61 19.33 -6.14 2.35
N SER A 62 19.82 -5.19 1.59
CA SER A 62 21.22 -4.77 1.57
C SER A 62 21.38 -3.39 2.20
N SER A 63 22.58 -3.06 2.67
CA SER A 63 22.86 -1.73 3.21
C SER A 63 24.25 -1.24 2.84
N ARG A 64 24.35 0.10 2.69
CA ARG A 64 25.63 0.80 2.56
C ARG A 64 25.68 2.02 3.44
N ARG A 65 26.86 2.57 3.67
CA ARG A 65 27.04 3.84 4.40
C ARG A 65 27.39 4.98 3.45
N VAL A 66 26.79 6.13 3.72
CA VAL A 66 27.13 7.41 3.09
C VAL A 66 27.39 8.40 4.23
N GLY A 67 28.64 8.70 4.47
CA GLY A 67 29.04 9.43 5.67
C GLY A 67 28.59 8.69 6.93
N ASN A 68 27.84 9.36 7.79
CA ASN A 68 27.29 8.79 9.04
C ASN A 68 25.91 8.12 8.85
N THR A 69 25.34 8.16 7.64
CA THR A 69 24.02 7.63 7.38
C THR A 69 24.12 6.20 6.82
N ARG A 70 23.40 5.27 7.44
CA ARG A 70 23.18 3.94 6.90
C ARG A 70 21.95 3.98 6.00
N LEU A 71 22.13 3.60 4.74
CA LEU A 71 21.07 3.45 3.74
C LEU A 71 20.78 1.97 3.54
N VAL A 72 19.52 1.63 3.39
CA VAL A 72 19.04 0.26 3.15
C VAL A 72 18.18 0.23 1.89
N THR A 73 18.27 -0.88 1.16
CA THR A 73 17.47 -1.13 -0.04
C THR A 73 17.13 -2.62 -0.15
N ALA A 74 16.19 -3.00 -1.01
CA ALA A 74 15.92 -4.40 -1.33
C ALA A 74 17.20 -5.06 -1.87
N ALA A 75 17.50 -6.27 -1.40
CA ALA A 75 18.64 -7.03 -1.90
C ALA A 75 18.29 -7.72 -3.22
N ASP A 76 19.28 -7.91 -4.08
CA ASP A 76 19.18 -8.82 -5.24
C ASP A 76 19.37 -10.26 -4.75
N SER A 77 18.27 -10.92 -4.43
CA SER A 77 18.26 -12.24 -3.80
C SER A 77 17.06 -13.05 -4.32
N PRO A 78 17.17 -14.36 -4.48
CA PRO A 78 16.06 -15.21 -4.88
C PRO A 78 14.88 -15.20 -3.90
N LEU A 79 15.08 -14.77 -2.66
CA LEU A 79 14.03 -14.64 -1.65
C LEU A 79 13.24 -13.33 -1.76
N THR A 80 13.86 -12.28 -2.33
CA THR A 80 13.26 -10.93 -2.37
C THR A 80 11.96 -10.89 -3.16
N GLY A 81 11.94 -11.48 -4.35
CA GLY A 81 10.73 -11.51 -5.20
C GLY A 81 9.52 -12.18 -4.53
N PRO A 82 9.63 -13.45 -4.10
CA PRO A 82 8.56 -14.15 -3.40
C PRO A 82 8.07 -13.42 -2.15
N LEU A 83 9.00 -12.88 -1.33
CA LEU A 83 8.63 -12.13 -0.13
C LEU A 83 7.92 -10.82 -0.48
N THR A 84 8.37 -10.12 -1.52
CA THR A 84 7.71 -8.90 -2.02
C THR A 84 6.26 -9.19 -2.42
N GLU A 85 6.01 -10.29 -3.12
CA GLU A 85 4.66 -10.68 -3.53
C GLU A 85 3.76 -10.99 -2.33
N LEU A 86 4.26 -11.71 -1.32
CA LEU A 86 3.53 -11.98 -0.09
C LEU A 86 3.20 -10.69 0.68
N LEU A 87 4.16 -9.78 0.80
CA LEU A 87 3.96 -8.50 1.47
C LEU A 87 3.01 -7.59 0.69
N LEU A 88 3.11 -7.55 -0.63
CA LEU A 88 2.17 -6.82 -1.48
C LEU A 88 0.72 -7.23 -1.17
N ARG A 89 0.45 -8.54 -1.15
CA ARG A 89 -0.91 -9.07 -0.94
C ARG A 89 -1.44 -8.89 0.46
N SER A 90 -0.55 -8.79 1.47
CA SER A 90 -0.95 -8.79 2.89
C SER A 90 -0.82 -7.43 3.57
N PHE A 91 0.12 -6.59 3.14
CA PHE A 91 0.45 -5.30 3.77
C PHE A 91 0.60 -4.17 2.76
N GLY A 92 0.38 -4.44 1.48
CA GLY A 92 0.50 -3.47 0.39
C GLY A 92 -0.67 -2.47 0.32
N PRO A 93 -0.71 -1.67 -0.76
CA PRO A 93 -1.68 -0.58 -0.93
C PRO A 93 -3.13 -0.99 -0.67
N ARG A 94 -3.56 -2.17 -1.14
CA ARG A 94 -4.92 -2.65 -0.90
C ARG A 94 -5.29 -2.71 0.57
N GLN A 95 -4.42 -3.29 1.40
CA GLN A 95 -4.68 -3.44 2.84
C GLN A 95 -4.66 -2.10 3.56
N VAL A 96 -3.67 -1.26 3.27
CA VAL A 96 -3.52 0.05 3.91
C VAL A 96 -4.70 0.96 3.57
N LEU A 97 -5.11 0.99 2.30
CA LEU A 97 -6.26 1.80 1.87
C LEU A 97 -7.57 1.28 2.47
N ALA A 98 -7.77 -0.04 2.52
CA ALA A 98 -8.95 -0.61 3.18
C ALA A 98 -9.01 -0.25 4.67
N GLU A 99 -7.87 -0.21 5.37
CA GLU A 99 -7.80 0.22 6.77
C GLU A 99 -8.14 1.72 6.93
N GLU A 100 -7.59 2.59 6.08
CA GLU A 100 -7.79 4.05 6.18
C GLU A 100 -9.17 4.52 5.72
N LEU A 101 -9.77 3.83 4.76
CA LEU A 101 -11.11 4.15 4.26
C LEU A 101 -12.22 3.46 5.06
N ALA A 102 -11.90 2.47 5.89
CA ALA A 102 -12.89 1.75 6.67
C ALA A 102 -13.62 2.68 7.66
N GLY A 103 -14.95 2.71 7.54
CA GLY A 103 -15.81 3.52 8.44
C GLY A 103 -15.93 4.97 8.02
N GLN A 104 -15.37 5.40 6.90
CA GLN A 104 -15.62 6.72 6.33
C GLN A 104 -17.08 6.83 5.87
N PRO A 105 -17.87 7.79 6.38
CA PRO A 105 -19.25 7.98 5.95
C PRO A 105 -19.35 8.35 4.47
N GLY A 106 -20.41 7.89 3.80
CA GLY A 106 -20.70 8.26 2.43
C GLY A 106 -19.92 7.50 1.38
N ILE A 107 -19.02 6.56 1.73
CA ILE A 107 -18.39 5.63 0.80
C ILE A 107 -19.30 4.41 0.68
N GLU A 108 -19.80 4.13 -0.53
CA GLU A 108 -20.54 2.91 -0.86
C GLU A 108 -19.60 1.81 -1.34
N GLU A 109 -18.73 2.15 -2.31
CA GLU A 109 -17.71 1.25 -2.82
C GLU A 109 -16.38 2.00 -2.98
N ALA A 110 -15.27 1.28 -2.89
CA ALA A 110 -13.96 1.82 -3.19
C ALA A 110 -13.08 0.77 -3.88
N PHE A 111 -12.31 1.23 -4.86
CA PHE A 111 -11.47 0.38 -5.70
C PHE A 111 -10.08 0.99 -5.86
N LEU A 112 -9.08 0.14 -5.82
CA LEU A 112 -7.75 0.43 -6.36
C LEU A 112 -7.78 0.16 -7.86
N PHE A 113 -7.31 1.10 -8.68
CA PHE A 113 -7.24 0.95 -10.13
C PHE A 113 -5.86 1.33 -10.67
N GLY A 114 -5.71 1.40 -12.01
CA GLY A 114 -4.44 1.80 -12.63
C GLY A 114 -3.31 0.79 -12.45
N SER A 115 -2.10 1.30 -12.28
CA SER A 115 -0.86 0.52 -12.29
C SER A 115 -0.78 -0.49 -11.13
N TRP A 116 -1.28 -0.12 -9.94
CA TRP A 116 -1.30 -1.05 -8.81
C TRP A 116 -2.30 -2.18 -8.99
N ALA A 117 -3.49 -1.90 -9.55
CA ALA A 117 -4.46 -2.95 -9.85
C ALA A 117 -3.91 -3.94 -10.87
N ALA A 118 -3.21 -3.46 -11.89
CA ALA A 118 -2.49 -4.30 -12.85
C ALA A 118 -1.44 -5.18 -12.16
N ARG A 119 -0.67 -4.60 -11.22
CA ARG A 119 0.32 -5.34 -10.42
C ARG A 119 -0.31 -6.44 -9.57
N TYR A 120 -1.42 -6.16 -8.87
CA TYR A 120 -2.17 -7.17 -8.11
C TYR A 120 -2.71 -8.30 -9.00
N SER A 121 -2.98 -8.01 -10.27
CA SER A 121 -3.41 -8.98 -11.29
C SER A 121 -2.26 -9.74 -11.95
N GLY A 122 -1.02 -9.57 -11.46
CA GLY A 122 0.15 -10.27 -11.96
C GLY A 122 0.75 -9.70 -13.25
N GLN A 123 0.33 -8.51 -13.70
CA GLN A 123 0.92 -7.88 -14.87
C GLN A 123 2.35 -7.40 -14.55
N PRO A 124 3.34 -7.73 -15.40
CA PRO A 124 4.71 -7.27 -15.21
C PRO A 124 4.82 -5.77 -15.48
N GLY A 125 5.76 -5.12 -14.82
CA GLY A 125 6.01 -3.69 -15.02
C GLY A 125 6.93 -3.10 -13.95
N PRO A 126 7.36 -1.85 -14.13
CA PRO A 126 8.10 -1.14 -13.10
C PRO A 126 7.21 -0.93 -11.85
N PRO A 127 7.83 -0.73 -10.67
CA PRO A 127 7.07 -0.37 -9.47
C PRO A 127 6.25 0.90 -9.71
N PRO A 128 4.92 0.87 -9.45
CA PRO A 128 4.09 2.06 -9.63
C PRO A 128 4.55 3.20 -8.71
N VAL A 129 4.49 4.44 -9.20
CA VAL A 129 4.95 5.63 -8.48
C VAL A 129 3.89 6.16 -7.53
N ASP A 130 2.67 6.20 -7.98
CA ASP A 130 1.48 6.70 -7.30
C ASP A 130 0.41 5.60 -7.16
N ILE A 131 -0.62 5.91 -6.43
CA ILE A 131 -1.71 4.98 -6.13
C ILE A 131 -3.03 5.64 -6.51
N ASP A 132 -3.75 5.03 -7.45
CA ASP A 132 -5.03 5.53 -7.93
C ASP A 132 -6.19 4.81 -7.23
N VAL A 133 -7.09 5.58 -6.62
CA VAL A 133 -8.26 5.11 -5.88
C VAL A 133 -9.53 5.70 -6.49
N LEU A 134 -10.48 4.87 -6.82
CA LEU A 134 -11.84 5.25 -7.19
C LEU A 134 -12.77 5.01 -6.01
N VAL A 135 -13.46 6.06 -5.60
CA VAL A 135 -14.47 6.02 -4.55
C VAL A 135 -15.83 6.30 -5.16
N ILE A 136 -16.78 5.43 -4.90
CA ILE A 136 -18.18 5.57 -5.30
C ILE A 136 -18.98 5.95 -4.07
N GLY A 137 -19.75 7.04 -4.18
CA GLY A 137 -20.55 7.57 -3.09
C GLY A 137 -20.45 9.08 -2.98
N ASN A 138 -20.81 9.60 -1.80
CA ASN A 138 -20.75 11.03 -1.48
C ASN A 138 -20.07 11.26 -0.12
N PRO A 139 -18.77 10.88 0.03
CA PRO A 139 -18.02 11.13 1.26
C PRO A 139 -17.72 12.62 1.43
N ASP A 140 -17.44 13.02 2.68
CA ASP A 140 -16.83 14.31 2.94
C ASP A 140 -15.42 14.35 2.28
N ARG A 141 -15.14 15.44 1.57
CA ARG A 141 -13.90 15.56 0.81
C ARG A 141 -12.67 15.71 1.71
N ASP A 142 -12.79 16.47 2.78
CA ASP A 142 -11.68 16.76 3.68
C ASP A 142 -11.29 15.48 4.45
N ASP A 143 -12.29 14.74 4.96
CA ASP A 143 -12.08 13.45 5.63
C ASP A 143 -11.39 12.43 4.71
N LEU A 144 -11.80 12.40 3.43
CA LEU A 144 -11.24 11.49 2.44
C LEU A 144 -9.79 11.88 2.06
N ASP A 145 -9.51 13.17 1.90
CA ASP A 145 -8.16 13.66 1.61
C ASP A 145 -7.22 13.40 2.79
N GLU A 146 -7.69 13.52 4.05
CA GLU A 146 -6.92 13.11 5.23
C GLU A 146 -6.62 11.61 5.26
N ALA A 147 -7.60 10.76 4.93
CA ALA A 147 -7.39 9.31 4.85
C ALA A 147 -6.38 8.95 3.75
N ALA A 148 -6.47 9.58 2.58
CA ALA A 148 -5.53 9.43 1.48
C ALA A 148 -4.11 9.85 1.90
N GLN A 149 -3.98 10.97 2.62
CA GLN A 149 -2.69 11.45 3.13
C GLN A 149 -2.08 10.47 4.16
N ARG A 150 -2.88 9.93 5.09
CA ARG A 150 -2.40 8.91 6.04
C ARG A 150 -1.93 7.65 5.31
N ALA A 151 -2.72 7.15 4.34
CA ALA A 151 -2.34 6.01 3.52
C ALA A 151 -1.03 6.29 2.75
N GLY A 152 -0.93 7.45 2.11
CA GLY A 152 0.26 7.88 1.37
C GLY A 152 1.50 7.97 2.24
N SER A 153 1.37 8.48 3.46
CA SER A 153 2.46 8.53 4.44
C SER A 153 2.98 7.14 4.81
N ARG A 154 2.06 6.18 5.05
CA ARG A 154 2.40 4.79 5.37
C ARG A 154 3.05 4.05 4.20
N LEU A 155 2.57 4.31 2.97
CA LEU A 155 3.03 3.64 1.75
C LEU A 155 4.22 4.34 1.07
N ALA A 156 4.57 5.55 1.52
CA ALA A 156 5.57 6.41 0.91
C ALA A 156 5.31 6.69 -0.58
N ARG A 157 4.03 6.90 -0.92
CA ARG A 157 3.53 7.20 -2.27
C ARG A 157 2.38 8.19 -2.19
N GLU A 158 2.20 8.93 -3.26
CA GLU A 158 1.01 9.76 -3.45
C GLU A 158 -0.22 8.88 -3.68
N VAL A 159 -1.34 9.27 -3.07
CA VAL A 159 -2.64 8.61 -3.25
C VAL A 159 -3.57 9.60 -3.93
N ASN A 160 -3.94 9.28 -5.16
CA ASN A 160 -4.84 10.06 -6.00
C ASN A 160 -6.26 9.50 -5.85
N VAL A 161 -7.18 10.28 -5.30
CA VAL A 161 -8.57 9.84 -5.10
C VAL A 161 -9.50 10.50 -6.12
N THR A 162 -10.23 9.68 -6.86
CA THR A 162 -11.31 10.09 -7.76
C THR A 162 -12.64 9.70 -7.16
N ILE A 163 -13.54 10.67 -6.93
CA ILE A 163 -14.90 10.42 -6.42
C ILE A 163 -15.88 10.42 -7.59
N ARG A 164 -16.81 9.48 -7.59
CA ARG A 164 -17.94 9.40 -8.52
C ARG A 164 -19.23 9.04 -7.78
N SER A 165 -20.36 9.49 -8.32
CA SER A 165 -21.66 9.12 -7.74
C SER A 165 -22.06 7.68 -8.08
N PRO A 166 -22.96 7.07 -7.29
CA PRO A 166 -23.48 5.74 -7.58
C PRO A 166 -24.20 5.66 -8.93
N GLU A 167 -24.89 6.73 -9.35
CA GLU A 167 -25.56 6.81 -10.65
C GLU A 167 -24.53 6.77 -11.79
N TRP A 168 -23.42 7.51 -11.67
CA TRP A 168 -22.35 7.45 -12.67
C TRP A 168 -21.80 6.02 -12.80
N TRP A 169 -21.70 5.30 -11.69
CA TRP A 169 -21.22 3.93 -11.67
C TRP A 169 -22.20 2.95 -12.32
N SER A 170 -23.51 3.08 -12.03
CA SER A 170 -24.55 2.20 -12.54
C SER A 170 -24.92 2.47 -14.00
N ASP A 171 -24.91 3.72 -14.44
CA ASP A 171 -25.40 4.13 -15.77
C ASP A 171 -24.34 3.95 -16.88
N GLY A 172 -23.11 3.56 -16.53
CA GLY A 172 -22.06 3.34 -17.50
C GLY A 172 -21.29 4.61 -17.89
N GLY A 173 -21.57 5.72 -17.21
CA GLY A 173 -20.80 6.96 -17.18
C GLY A 173 -20.28 7.51 -18.51
N ASP A 174 -19.03 7.91 -18.50
CA ASP A 174 -18.32 8.55 -19.59
C ASP A 174 -17.12 7.69 -20.10
N GLY A 175 -16.25 8.28 -20.89
CA GLY A 175 -15.05 7.60 -21.40
C GLY A 175 -14.13 7.09 -20.29
N PHE A 176 -14.08 7.76 -19.13
CA PHE A 176 -13.31 7.31 -17.97
C PHE A 176 -13.92 6.04 -17.35
N HIS A 177 -15.26 5.97 -17.23
CA HIS A 177 -15.95 4.74 -16.79
C HIS A 177 -15.61 3.57 -17.70
N ALA A 178 -15.68 3.77 -19.02
CA ALA A 178 -15.36 2.73 -19.99
C ALA A 178 -13.89 2.28 -19.92
N GLU A 179 -12.96 3.20 -19.63
CA GLU A 179 -11.55 2.88 -19.46
C GLU A 179 -11.29 2.09 -18.17
N VAL A 180 -11.83 2.54 -17.04
CA VAL A 180 -11.63 1.92 -15.73
C VAL A 180 -12.28 0.53 -15.69
N SER A 181 -13.49 0.37 -16.24
CA SER A 181 -14.22 -0.91 -16.24
C SER A 181 -13.58 -1.99 -17.11
N ARG A 182 -12.74 -1.62 -18.07
CA ARG A 182 -11.99 -2.59 -18.92
C ARG A 182 -10.70 -3.08 -18.31
N ARG A 183 -10.23 -2.45 -17.25
CA ARG A 183 -8.96 -2.75 -16.59
C ARG A 183 -9.22 -3.46 -15.25
N PRO A 184 -8.22 -4.12 -14.67
CA PRO A 184 -8.36 -4.67 -13.33
C PRO A 184 -8.78 -3.62 -12.31
N LEU A 185 -9.78 -3.96 -11.51
CA LEU A 185 -10.23 -3.22 -10.33
C LEU A 185 -10.04 -4.12 -9.11
N ILE A 186 -9.38 -3.60 -8.09
CA ILE A 186 -9.17 -4.34 -6.84
C ILE A 186 -10.08 -3.72 -5.78
N PRO A 187 -11.09 -4.44 -5.29
CA PRO A 187 -11.99 -3.90 -4.27
C PRO A 187 -11.23 -3.64 -2.97
N LEU A 188 -11.44 -2.44 -2.42
CA LEU A 188 -10.92 -1.99 -1.12
C LEU A 188 -11.98 -2.14 -0.05
N LEU A 189 -13.17 -1.62 -0.32
CA LEU A 189 -14.36 -1.79 0.49
C LEU A 189 -15.43 -2.44 -0.40
N THR A 190 -15.96 -3.53 0.08
CA THR A 190 -17.16 -4.16 -0.47
C THR A 190 -18.25 -4.03 0.57
N ASP A 191 -19.44 -3.69 0.15
CA ASP A 191 -20.60 -3.79 1.03
C ASP A 191 -20.72 -5.24 1.48
N SER A 192 -20.46 -5.50 2.77
CA SER A 192 -20.56 -6.83 3.38
C SER A 192 -22.02 -7.19 3.65
N GLY A 193 -22.92 -6.70 2.84
CA GLY A 193 -24.33 -7.00 2.83
C GLY A 193 -24.67 -8.08 1.82
N GLN A 194 -24.57 -9.33 2.23
CA GLN A 194 -25.15 -10.54 1.65
C GLN A 194 -24.14 -11.56 1.12
N ARG A 195 -23.72 -12.43 2.03
CA ARG A 195 -23.80 -13.89 1.82
C ARG A 195 -24.05 -14.59 3.12
#